data_eafabe0c8cbadda61f5f4db5e2400020
#
_entry.id   eafabe0c8cbadda61f5f4db5e2400020
#
_cell.length_a   1.000
_cell.length_b   1.000
_cell.length_c   1.000
_cell.angle_alpha   90.00
_cell.angle_beta   90.00
_cell.angle_gamma   90.00
#
_symmetry.space_group_name_H-M   'P 1'
#
loop_
_entity.id
_entity.type
_entity.pdbx_description
1 polymer ?
#
loop_
_entity_poly.entity_id
_entity_poly.type
_entity_poly.pdbx_seq_one_letter_code
_entity_poly.pdbx_strand_id
1 'polypeptide(L)'
;MAKVTWRGGALIAPVPPAMISCGTMEESNIITVAWTGILGTVPPKTYISVRPRRHSYNIIKERGEFVINLTTESLIHAADYCGMYTGAKVDKFTACNLTKEEVPDFSCPMIAEAPLSLACRVTDVIPMGSHDMFIADVDSVHVDESLIDESGKLRLEKAQLAAFAHGEYYGLG
;
A
#
# COMPACT_ATOMS: atom_id res chain seq x y z
N MET A 1 -16.40 -12.91 -30.04
CA MET A 1 -16.35 -11.49 -29.65
C MET A 1 -15.26 -10.78 -30.45
N ALA A 2 -15.60 -9.67 -31.09
CA ALA A 2 -14.62 -8.85 -31.82
C ALA A 2 -13.86 -7.93 -30.83
N LYS A 3 -12.56 -7.75 -31.06
CA LYS A 3 -11.72 -6.81 -30.31
C LYS A 3 -11.31 -5.65 -31.23
N VAL A 4 -11.20 -4.48 -30.65
CA VAL A 4 -10.63 -3.31 -31.31
C VAL A 4 -9.22 -3.04 -30.75
N THR A 5 -8.35 -2.47 -31.58
CA THR A 5 -6.99 -2.13 -31.16
C THR A 5 -6.95 -0.73 -30.60
N TRP A 6 -6.43 -0.59 -29.37
CA TRP A 6 -6.11 0.70 -28.75
C TRP A 6 -4.61 0.90 -28.67
N ARG A 7 -4.19 2.16 -28.50
CA ARG A 7 -2.80 2.47 -28.17
C ARG A 7 -2.40 1.86 -26.82
N GLY A 8 -1.12 1.63 -26.61
CA GLY A 8 -0.59 1.14 -25.34
C GLY A 8 -1.02 2.01 -24.15
N GLY A 9 -1.34 1.36 -23.02
CA GLY A 9 -1.81 2.02 -21.80
C GLY A 9 -1.65 1.13 -20.58
N ALA A 10 -1.64 1.74 -19.40
CA ALA A 10 -1.51 1.05 -18.11
C ALA A 10 -2.90 0.57 -17.64
N LEU A 11 -3.36 -0.54 -18.19
CA LEU A 11 -4.73 -1.04 -18.04
C LEU A 11 -4.84 -2.41 -17.37
N ILE A 12 -3.79 -2.87 -16.67
CA ILE A 12 -3.92 -4.09 -15.87
C ILE A 12 -4.91 -3.82 -14.73
N ALA A 13 -5.96 -4.61 -14.66
CA ALA A 13 -7.01 -4.46 -13.66
C ALA A 13 -7.67 -5.81 -13.36
N PRO A 14 -8.20 -6.03 -12.14
CA PRO A 14 -8.12 -5.12 -11.00
C PRO A 14 -6.72 -5.11 -10.37
N VAL A 15 -6.40 -4.03 -9.68
CA VAL A 15 -5.16 -3.89 -8.89
C VAL A 15 -5.52 -3.54 -7.44
N PRO A 16 -4.64 -3.83 -6.45
CA PRO A 16 -4.92 -3.47 -5.07
C PRO A 16 -4.72 -1.96 -4.86
N PRO A 17 -5.69 -1.25 -4.28
CA PRO A 17 -5.46 0.09 -3.76
C PRO A 17 -4.82 -0.04 -2.39
N ALA A 18 -3.51 0.13 -2.29
CA ALA A 18 -2.78 -0.05 -1.04
C ALA A 18 -2.44 1.30 -0.40
N MET A 19 -2.65 1.42 0.91
CA MET A 19 -2.22 2.57 1.69
C MET A 19 -0.79 2.34 2.19
N ILE A 20 0.15 3.14 1.71
CA ILE A 20 1.56 3.02 2.05
C ILE A 20 1.88 4.03 3.15
N SER A 21 2.19 3.56 4.34
CA SER A 21 2.66 4.39 5.43
C SER A 21 4.19 4.47 5.45
N CYS A 22 4.71 5.62 5.83
CA CYS A 22 6.14 5.91 5.87
C CYS A 22 6.44 7.00 6.90
N GLY A 23 7.73 7.22 7.17
CA GLY A 23 8.19 8.20 8.15
C GLY A 23 8.47 7.58 9.51
N THR A 24 8.07 8.24 10.59
CA THR A 24 8.19 7.78 11.97
C THR A 24 6.84 7.80 12.66
N MET A 25 6.77 7.30 13.90
CA MET A 25 5.54 7.42 14.71
C MET A 25 5.11 8.88 14.92
N GLU A 26 6.07 9.80 15.04
CA GLU A 26 5.82 11.23 15.24
C GLU A 26 5.53 11.95 13.92
N GLU A 27 6.34 11.68 12.90
CA GLU A 27 6.26 12.33 11.58
C GLU A 27 6.02 11.27 10.49
N SER A 28 4.78 10.90 10.30
CA SER A 28 4.39 9.89 9.34
C SER A 28 3.48 10.46 8.24
N ASN A 29 3.44 9.76 7.12
CA ASN A 29 2.54 10.05 6.02
C ASN A 29 1.96 8.77 5.45
N ILE A 30 0.87 8.91 4.72
CA ILE A 30 0.23 7.83 3.95
C ILE A 30 0.08 8.30 2.50
N ILE A 31 0.43 7.43 1.57
CA ILE A 31 0.11 7.60 0.15
C ILE A 31 -0.61 6.36 -0.33
N THR A 32 -1.72 6.52 -1.03
CA THR A 32 -2.37 5.38 -1.69
C THR A 32 -1.75 5.15 -3.06
N VAL A 33 -1.33 3.93 -3.29
CA VAL A 33 -0.81 3.48 -4.59
C VAL A 33 -1.62 2.28 -5.07
N ALA A 34 -1.82 2.20 -6.38
CA ALA A 34 -2.38 1.03 -7.06
C ALA A 34 -1.32 0.33 -7.92
N TRP A 35 -0.19 0.97 -8.15
CA TRP A 35 0.96 0.40 -8.85
C TRP A 35 1.87 -0.30 -7.85
N THR A 36 1.46 -1.50 -7.44
CA THR A 36 2.15 -2.37 -6.47
C THR A 36 1.84 -3.83 -6.78
N GLY A 37 2.72 -4.73 -6.36
CA GLY A 37 2.53 -6.15 -6.62
C GLY A 37 3.65 -7.01 -6.07
N ILE A 38 3.57 -8.31 -6.36
CA ILE A 38 4.54 -9.33 -5.94
C ILE A 38 5.60 -9.50 -7.03
N LEU A 39 6.87 -9.43 -6.65
CA LEU A 39 8.00 -9.68 -7.56
C LEU A 39 8.57 -11.09 -7.42
N GLY A 40 8.56 -11.64 -6.24
CA GLY A 40 9.10 -12.97 -5.98
C GLY A 40 8.66 -13.49 -4.61
N THR A 41 8.86 -14.78 -4.38
CA THR A 41 8.38 -15.47 -3.18
C THR A 41 9.49 -15.98 -2.28
N VAL A 42 10.68 -16.23 -2.82
CA VAL A 42 11.85 -16.71 -2.06
C VAL A 42 13.10 -15.98 -2.55
N PRO A 43 13.54 -14.91 -1.84
CA PRO A 43 12.86 -14.24 -0.72
C PRO A 43 11.59 -13.51 -1.17
N PRO A 44 10.65 -13.21 -0.24
CA PRO A 44 9.46 -12.45 -0.59
C PRO A 44 9.82 -11.01 -0.95
N LYS A 45 9.52 -10.63 -2.19
CA LYS A 45 9.80 -9.30 -2.74
C LYS A 45 8.54 -8.66 -3.31
N THR A 46 8.45 -7.36 -3.09
CA THR A 46 7.37 -6.51 -3.57
C THR A 46 7.92 -5.21 -4.15
N TYR A 47 7.05 -4.41 -4.72
CA TYR A 47 7.37 -3.07 -5.18
C TYR A 47 6.21 -2.12 -4.98
N ILE A 48 6.53 -0.85 -4.92
CA ILE A 48 5.60 0.25 -5.11
C ILE A 48 6.19 1.21 -6.14
N SER A 49 5.35 1.75 -7.03
CA SER A 49 5.75 2.81 -7.97
C SER A 49 5.20 4.14 -7.50
N VAL A 50 6.08 5.11 -7.30
CA VAL A 50 5.74 6.43 -6.73
C VAL A 50 6.30 7.53 -7.62
N ARG A 51 5.48 8.56 -7.88
CA ARG A 51 5.96 9.75 -8.59
C ARG A 51 6.92 10.55 -7.71
N PRO A 52 8.09 10.99 -8.23
CA PRO A 52 9.08 11.75 -7.44
C PRO A 52 8.54 13.02 -6.76
N ARG A 53 7.50 13.63 -7.32
CA ARG A 53 6.87 14.84 -6.75
C ARG A 53 5.96 14.59 -5.55
N ARG A 54 5.61 13.32 -5.25
CA ARG A 54 4.74 12.98 -4.12
C ARG A 54 5.49 13.16 -2.81
N HIS A 55 4.80 13.66 -1.79
CA HIS A 55 5.39 13.95 -0.48
C HIS A 55 6.08 12.73 0.16
N SER A 56 5.51 11.54 0.03
CA SER A 56 6.09 10.31 0.56
C SER A 56 7.37 9.85 -0.14
N TYR A 57 7.63 10.30 -1.37
CA TYR A 57 8.76 9.81 -2.17
C TYR A 57 10.11 9.96 -1.47
N ASN A 58 10.44 11.20 -1.05
CA ASN A 58 11.71 11.46 -0.36
C ASN A 58 11.78 10.79 1.00
N ILE A 59 10.66 10.73 1.73
CA ILE A 59 10.59 10.06 3.03
C ILE A 59 10.98 8.59 2.89
N ILE A 60 10.37 7.88 1.92
CA ILE A 60 10.67 6.47 1.66
C ILE A 60 12.11 6.28 1.18
N LYS A 61 12.57 7.15 0.27
CA LYS A 61 13.92 7.07 -0.29
C LYS A 61 15.01 7.27 0.75
N GLU A 62 14.83 8.23 1.66
CA GLU A 62 15.79 8.53 2.72
C GLU A 62 15.80 7.47 3.82
N ARG A 63 14.63 6.97 4.21
CA ARG A 63 14.52 5.99 5.30
C ARG A 63 14.73 4.55 4.86
N GLY A 64 14.52 4.25 3.58
CA GLY A 64 14.68 2.90 3.05
C GLY A 64 13.63 1.90 3.56
N GLU A 65 12.48 2.38 4.05
CA GLU A 65 11.42 1.53 4.57
C GLU A 65 10.04 2.12 4.35
N PHE A 66 9.05 1.24 4.26
CA PHE A 66 7.63 1.59 4.20
C PHE A 66 6.78 0.39 4.63
N VAL A 67 5.51 0.63 4.90
CA VAL A 67 4.53 -0.42 5.19
C VAL A 67 3.41 -0.38 4.17
N ILE A 68 3.11 -1.52 3.57
CA ILE A 68 1.94 -1.70 2.69
C ILE A 68 0.77 -2.14 3.56
N ASN A 69 -0.28 -1.32 3.63
CA ASN A 69 -1.49 -1.63 4.38
C ASN A 69 -2.61 -1.93 3.38
N LEU A 70 -3.20 -3.13 3.44
CA LEU A 70 -4.27 -3.52 2.54
C LEU A 70 -5.55 -2.74 2.86
N THR A 71 -6.26 -2.36 1.81
CA THR A 71 -7.49 -1.57 1.90
C THR A 71 -8.70 -2.50 1.89
N THR A 72 -9.57 -2.35 2.88
CA THR A 72 -10.89 -2.99 2.91
C THR A 72 -11.94 -2.07 2.28
N GLU A 73 -13.16 -2.60 2.05
CA GLU A 73 -14.29 -1.79 1.58
C GLU A 73 -14.57 -0.62 2.53
N SER A 74 -14.47 -0.82 3.84
CA SER A 74 -14.67 0.24 4.84
C SER A 74 -13.56 1.31 4.83
N LEU A 75 -12.39 1.01 4.28
CA LEU A 75 -11.25 1.92 4.18
C LEU A 75 -11.16 2.64 2.83
N ILE A 76 -12.05 2.39 1.88
CA ILE A 76 -11.99 3.00 0.53
C ILE A 76 -11.95 4.53 0.62
N HIS A 77 -12.78 5.13 1.48
CA HIS A 77 -12.80 6.59 1.65
C HIS A 77 -11.46 7.15 2.13
N ALA A 78 -10.84 6.49 3.10
CA ALA A 78 -9.51 6.86 3.61
C ALA A 78 -8.43 6.67 2.53
N ALA A 79 -8.48 5.55 1.80
CA ALA A 79 -7.55 5.27 0.72
C ALA A 79 -7.63 6.33 -0.39
N ASP A 80 -8.84 6.69 -0.81
CA ASP A 80 -9.04 7.74 -1.82
C ASP A 80 -8.50 9.09 -1.33
N TYR A 81 -8.85 9.49 -0.12
CA TYR A 81 -8.33 10.72 0.49
C TYR A 81 -6.79 10.74 0.54
N CYS A 82 -6.16 9.67 1.00
CA CYS A 82 -4.70 9.56 1.09
C CYS A 82 -4.02 9.59 -0.29
N GLY A 83 -4.71 9.21 -1.34
CA GLY A 83 -4.23 9.29 -2.72
C GLY A 83 -4.39 10.66 -3.35
N MET A 84 -5.39 11.44 -2.93
CA MET A 84 -5.76 12.73 -3.53
C MET A 84 -5.05 13.93 -2.89
N TYR A 85 -4.84 13.92 -1.56
CA TYR A 85 -4.26 15.04 -0.82
C TYR A 85 -2.77 14.83 -0.53
N THR A 86 -2.04 15.95 -0.36
CA THR A 86 -0.60 15.89 -0.03
C THR A 86 -0.37 15.93 1.48
N GLY A 87 0.51 15.05 1.97
CA GLY A 87 0.96 15.06 3.36
C GLY A 87 1.74 16.30 3.77
N ALA A 88 2.17 17.13 2.81
CA ALA A 88 2.78 18.42 3.10
C ALA A 88 1.80 19.44 3.71
N LYS A 89 0.49 19.24 3.51
CA LYS A 89 -0.56 20.17 3.95
C LYS A 89 -1.52 19.57 4.97
N VAL A 90 -1.64 18.27 5.04
CA VAL A 90 -2.60 17.58 5.92
C VAL A 90 -1.95 16.40 6.62
N ASP A 91 -2.31 16.19 7.89
CA ASP A 91 -2.02 14.95 8.61
C ASP A 91 -3.11 13.93 8.25
N LYS A 92 -2.75 12.97 7.44
CA LYS A 92 -3.70 11.99 6.89
C LYS A 92 -4.18 10.98 7.93
N PHE A 93 -3.38 10.65 8.93
CA PHE A 93 -3.84 9.81 10.04
C PHE A 93 -4.97 10.48 10.79
N THR A 94 -4.80 11.74 11.16
CA THR A 94 -5.84 12.52 11.83
C THR A 94 -7.04 12.76 10.93
N ALA A 95 -6.83 13.21 9.69
CA ALA A 95 -7.91 13.54 8.75
C ALA A 95 -8.80 12.34 8.41
N CYS A 96 -8.23 11.14 8.35
CA CYS A 96 -8.96 9.90 8.03
C CYS A 96 -9.35 9.09 9.28
N ASN A 97 -9.09 9.62 10.48
CA ASN A 97 -9.34 8.92 11.75
C ASN A 97 -8.69 7.52 11.79
N LEU A 98 -7.45 7.45 11.32
CA LEU A 98 -6.64 6.23 11.32
C LEU A 98 -5.68 6.21 12.50
N THR A 99 -5.44 5.02 13.04
CA THR A 99 -4.57 4.82 14.20
C THR A 99 -3.21 4.29 13.76
N LYS A 100 -2.15 4.92 14.28
CA LYS A 100 -0.77 4.46 14.09
C LYS A 100 -0.50 3.30 15.03
N GLU A 101 0.04 2.23 14.50
CA GLU A 101 0.49 1.09 15.28
C GLU A 101 1.98 0.81 14.98
N GLU A 102 2.75 0.55 16.05
CA GLU A 102 4.18 0.29 15.91
C GLU A 102 4.45 -1.02 15.17
N VAL A 103 5.49 -1.01 14.35
CA VAL A 103 6.03 -2.21 13.69
C VAL A 103 7.40 -2.50 14.30
N PRO A 104 7.61 -3.71 14.88
CA PRO A 104 8.91 -4.06 15.43
C PRO A 104 10.05 -3.88 14.41
N ASP A 105 11.15 -3.27 14.82
CA ASP A 105 12.35 -3.00 14.01
C ASP A 105 12.16 -2.02 12.84
N PHE A 106 11.02 -1.32 12.80
CA PHE A 106 10.73 -0.27 11.83
C PHE A 106 10.46 1.06 12.53
N SER A 107 10.82 2.17 11.90
CA SER A 107 10.44 3.51 12.38
C SER A 107 9.05 3.92 11.90
N CYS A 108 8.64 3.49 10.71
CA CYS A 108 7.31 3.85 10.18
C CYS A 108 6.20 3.01 10.80
N PRO A 109 5.04 3.62 11.09
CA PRO A 109 3.88 2.89 11.62
C PRO A 109 3.18 2.08 10.54
N MET A 110 2.44 1.04 10.95
CA MET A 110 1.34 0.48 10.18
C MET A 110 0.03 1.17 10.55
N ILE A 111 -1.00 0.92 9.77
CA ILE A 111 -2.37 1.41 9.99
C ILE A 111 -3.13 0.32 10.74
N ALA A 112 -3.55 0.60 11.99
CA ALA A 112 -4.20 -0.39 12.84
C ALA A 112 -5.50 -0.95 12.26
N GLU A 113 -6.23 -0.15 11.49
CA GLU A 113 -7.51 -0.53 10.87
C GLU A 113 -7.35 -1.43 9.63
N ALA A 114 -6.12 -1.55 9.10
CA ALA A 114 -5.87 -2.44 7.96
C ALA A 114 -5.84 -3.91 8.40
N PRO A 115 -6.44 -4.82 7.63
CA PRO A 115 -6.52 -6.23 8.03
C PRO A 115 -5.20 -6.98 7.91
N LEU A 116 -4.30 -6.45 7.07
CA LEU A 116 -2.98 -7.01 6.84
C LEU A 116 -2.03 -5.91 6.42
N SER A 117 -0.84 -5.90 7.02
CA SER A 117 0.23 -4.94 6.75
C SER A 117 1.54 -5.66 6.49
N LEU A 118 2.27 -5.23 5.46
CA LEU A 118 3.57 -5.78 5.08
C LEU A 118 4.65 -4.75 5.36
N ALA A 119 5.56 -5.05 6.27
CA ALA A 119 6.71 -4.21 6.59
C ALA A 119 7.84 -4.48 5.58
N CYS A 120 8.23 -3.46 4.85
CA CYS A 120 9.10 -3.57 3.68
C CYS A 120 10.36 -2.74 3.82
N ARG A 121 11.52 -3.34 3.47
CA ARG A 121 12.81 -2.64 3.35
C ARG A 121 13.18 -2.48 1.90
N VAL A 122 13.44 -1.24 1.50
CA VAL A 122 13.85 -0.90 0.13
C VAL A 122 15.22 -1.49 -0.15
N THR A 123 15.32 -2.24 -1.23
CA THR A 123 16.59 -2.82 -1.71
C THR A 123 17.10 -2.12 -2.97
N ASP A 124 16.20 -1.50 -3.74
CA ASP A 124 16.56 -0.81 -4.98
C ASP A 124 15.50 0.23 -5.36
N VAL A 125 15.91 1.25 -6.12
CA VAL A 125 15.02 2.26 -6.67
C VAL A 125 15.33 2.40 -8.16
N ILE A 126 14.38 2.05 -9.01
CA ILE A 126 14.56 2.05 -10.46
C ILE A 126 13.70 3.14 -11.10
N PRO A 127 14.33 4.14 -11.78
CA PRO A 127 13.59 5.13 -12.55
C PRO A 127 12.84 4.47 -13.71
N MET A 128 11.54 4.76 -13.84
CA MET A 128 10.66 4.17 -14.85
C MET A 128 9.97 5.24 -15.73
N GLY A 129 10.46 6.46 -15.69
CA GLY A 129 9.85 7.60 -16.39
C GLY A 129 8.99 8.44 -15.47
N SER A 130 7.66 8.31 -15.51
CA SER A 130 6.75 9.09 -14.65
C SER A 130 6.80 8.69 -13.17
N HIS A 131 7.18 7.45 -12.89
CA HIS A 131 7.29 6.87 -11.55
C HIS A 131 8.68 6.25 -11.37
N ASP A 132 9.16 6.22 -10.14
CA ASP A 132 10.27 5.39 -9.75
C ASP A 132 9.72 4.16 -9.01
N MET A 133 10.26 2.99 -9.33
CA MET A 133 9.89 1.72 -8.70
C MET A 133 10.80 1.45 -7.51
N PHE A 134 10.21 1.42 -6.31
CA PHE A 134 10.89 1.01 -5.09
C PHE A 134 10.72 -0.50 -4.94
N ILE A 135 11.80 -1.25 -5.13
CA ILE A 135 11.85 -2.69 -4.87
C ILE A 135 12.18 -2.89 -3.41
N ALA A 136 11.47 -3.80 -2.76
CA ALA A 136 11.64 -4.04 -1.34
C ALA A 136 11.53 -5.53 -0.99
N ASP A 137 12.27 -5.93 0.05
CA ASP A 137 12.05 -7.20 0.74
C ASP A 137 10.89 -7.03 1.73
N VAL A 138 10.05 -8.04 1.85
CA VAL A 138 9.01 -8.10 2.88
C VAL A 138 9.61 -8.77 4.11
N ASP A 139 9.95 -7.97 5.12
CA ASP A 139 10.59 -8.45 6.34
C ASP A 139 9.61 -9.15 7.28
N SER A 140 8.38 -8.61 7.39
CA SER A 140 7.34 -9.19 8.23
C SER A 140 5.94 -8.87 7.70
N VAL A 141 4.99 -9.71 8.08
CA VAL A 141 3.58 -9.54 7.76
C VAL A 141 2.80 -9.52 9.07
N HIS A 142 1.99 -8.49 9.26
CA HIS A 142 1.13 -8.30 10.42
C HIS A 142 -0.31 -8.50 10.01
N VAL A 143 -1.01 -9.40 10.67
CA VAL A 143 -2.35 -9.85 10.28
C VAL A 143 -3.31 -9.68 11.46
N ASP A 144 -4.50 -9.18 11.19
CA ASP A 144 -5.58 -9.19 12.18
C ASP A 144 -5.86 -10.65 12.61
N GLU A 145 -5.76 -10.92 13.89
CA GLU A 145 -5.91 -12.27 14.44
C GLU A 145 -7.28 -12.92 14.11
N SER A 146 -8.32 -12.09 13.90
CA SER A 146 -9.64 -12.58 13.49
C SER A 146 -9.65 -13.24 12.10
N LEU A 147 -8.61 -13.00 11.31
CA LEU A 147 -8.42 -13.63 9.99
C LEU A 147 -7.66 -14.96 10.06
N ILE A 148 -7.20 -15.36 11.24
CA ILE A 148 -6.54 -16.66 11.44
C ILE A 148 -7.57 -17.63 11.99
N ASP A 149 -7.82 -18.72 11.29
CA ASP A 149 -8.76 -19.74 11.77
C ASP A 149 -8.14 -20.66 12.85
N GLU A 150 -8.95 -21.52 13.45
CA GLU A 150 -8.54 -22.43 14.52
C GLU A 150 -7.39 -23.39 14.11
N SER A 151 -7.20 -23.61 12.81
CA SER A 151 -6.10 -24.42 12.28
C SER A 151 -4.80 -23.61 12.04
N GLY A 152 -4.84 -22.30 12.29
CA GLY A 152 -3.72 -21.37 12.02
C GLY A 152 -3.64 -20.92 10.56
N LYS A 153 -4.67 -21.14 9.76
CA LYS A 153 -4.73 -20.75 8.36
C LYS A 153 -5.26 -19.32 8.19
N LEU A 154 -4.58 -18.52 7.38
CA LEU A 154 -5.05 -17.18 6.99
C LEU A 154 -6.29 -17.29 6.10
N ARG A 155 -7.34 -16.60 6.49
CA ARG A 155 -8.63 -16.52 5.80
C ARG A 155 -8.83 -15.11 5.22
N LEU A 156 -7.96 -14.75 4.28
CA LEU A 156 -7.93 -13.38 3.72
C LEU A 156 -9.23 -13.03 2.96
N GLU A 157 -9.96 -14.04 2.48
CA GLU A 157 -11.27 -13.86 1.86
C GLU A 157 -12.33 -13.24 2.80
N LYS A 158 -12.09 -13.28 4.12
CA LYS A 158 -12.98 -12.66 5.12
C LYS A 158 -12.67 -11.19 5.38
N ALA A 159 -11.57 -10.68 4.82
CA ALA A 159 -11.13 -9.31 5.09
C ALA A 159 -11.92 -8.24 4.33
N GLN A 160 -12.82 -8.62 3.43
CA GLN A 160 -13.59 -7.67 2.60
C GLN A 160 -12.69 -6.66 1.87
N LEU A 161 -11.67 -7.19 1.19
CA LEU A 161 -10.69 -6.36 0.48
C LEU A 161 -11.32 -5.57 -0.65
N ALA A 162 -10.75 -4.39 -0.93
CA ALA A 162 -11.12 -3.55 -2.06
C ALA A 162 -10.20 -3.82 -3.25
N ALA A 163 -10.71 -3.59 -4.44
CA ALA A 163 -9.98 -3.56 -5.70
C ALA A 163 -10.11 -2.19 -6.35
N PHE A 164 -9.15 -1.87 -7.21
CA PHE A 164 -9.16 -0.64 -8.00
C PHE A 164 -9.05 -0.99 -9.49
N ALA A 165 -9.90 -0.39 -10.30
CA ALA A 165 -9.89 -0.60 -11.74
C ALA A 165 -10.30 0.68 -12.46
N HIS A 166 -9.40 1.22 -13.26
CA HIS A 166 -9.66 2.35 -14.16
C HIS A 166 -10.35 3.55 -13.47
N GLY A 167 -9.80 3.98 -12.33
CA GLY A 167 -10.28 5.14 -11.57
C GLY A 167 -11.39 4.86 -10.55
N GLU A 168 -11.86 3.63 -10.46
CA GLU A 168 -12.98 3.23 -9.60
C GLU A 168 -12.56 2.19 -8.56
N TYR A 169 -13.20 2.24 -7.39
CA TYR A 169 -13.00 1.24 -6.34
C TYR A 169 -14.16 0.25 -6.34
N TYR A 170 -13.83 -1.00 -6.02
CA TYR A 170 -14.79 -2.11 -5.96
C TYR A 170 -14.53 -2.96 -4.72
N GLY A 171 -15.58 -3.49 -4.11
CA GLY A 171 -15.47 -4.56 -3.13
C GLY A 171 -15.28 -5.91 -3.82
N LEU A 172 -14.58 -6.82 -3.15
CA LEU A 172 -14.40 -8.18 -3.64
C LEU A 172 -15.46 -9.17 -3.12
N GLY A 173 -16.42 -8.69 -2.36
CA GLY A 173 -17.53 -9.47 -1.84
C GLY A 173 -17.29 -10.05 -0.48
#